data_47abfb3085807d814f9a2d31df5d82a2
#
_entry.id   47abfb3085807d814f9a2d31df5d82a2
#
_cell.length_a   1.000
_cell.length_b   1.000
_cell.length_c   1.000
_cell.angle_alpha   90.00
_cell.angle_beta   90.00
_cell.angle_gamma   90.00
#
_symmetry.space_group_name_H-M   'P 1'
#
loop_
_entity.id
_entity.type
_entity.pdbx_description
1 polymer ?
#
loop_
_entity_poly.entity_id
_entity_poly.type
_entity_poly.pdbx_seq_one_letter_code
_entity_poly.pdbx_strand_id
1 'polypeptide(L)'
;STDSAFTRMKLTTCKYGLSGGKVKCAEKARVKLIENAQINTGEGNQDTKSIAIILEPASEKGIGMLSYSYDDSDRDNETWLYLSALGKVKRISVRNSDDEETESASIFGTEMTTEDQETGKLDDYTYELLEFGTFRGREVAVIEATPKKHRISKSSYGKTQNWIDTERLITLKVQMFDKYNNPIKKLEVGKVEKINDVWMGRSLTFFNTVSNRLTNMKLEAINFDMDIKEDFLTQRALTDQAFREKFLKDLRKQAK
;
A
#
# COMPACT_ATOMS: atom_id res chain seq x y z
N SER A 1 20.95 -1.75 -4.14
CA SER A 1 19.72 -2.15 -4.81
C SER A 1 18.70 -2.55 -3.75
N THR A 2 17.42 -2.29 -3.97
CA THR A 2 16.32 -2.72 -3.09
C THR A 2 15.41 -3.68 -3.86
N ASP A 3 16.00 -4.63 -4.58
CA ASP A 3 15.29 -5.51 -5.51
C ASP A 3 14.40 -6.54 -4.80
N SER A 4 14.63 -6.74 -3.51
CA SER A 4 13.78 -7.57 -2.66
C SER A 4 13.64 -6.97 -1.27
N ALA A 5 12.51 -7.22 -0.62
CA ALA A 5 12.26 -6.80 0.74
C ALA A 5 11.39 -7.80 1.49
N PHE A 6 11.75 -8.03 2.76
CA PHE A 6 10.89 -8.72 3.72
C PHE A 6 10.53 -7.76 4.85
N THR A 7 9.24 -7.56 5.08
CA THR A 7 8.74 -6.57 6.03
C THR A 7 7.78 -7.19 7.03
N ARG A 8 7.78 -6.62 8.24
CA ARG A 8 6.74 -6.86 9.24
C ARG A 8 6.04 -5.55 9.55
N MET A 9 4.73 -5.54 9.41
CA MET A 9 3.89 -4.36 9.53
C MET A 9 2.78 -4.57 10.55
N LYS A 10 2.50 -3.52 11.32
CA LYS A 10 1.34 -3.45 12.20
C LYS A 10 0.33 -2.48 11.61
N LEU A 11 -0.88 -2.96 11.31
CA LEU A 11 -2.01 -2.15 10.89
C LEU A 11 -2.94 -1.90 12.06
N THR A 12 -3.26 -0.63 12.32
CA THR A 12 -4.20 -0.21 13.36
C THR A 12 -5.32 0.58 12.72
N THR A 13 -6.54 0.07 12.76
CA THR A 13 -7.73 0.67 12.12
C THR A 13 -8.79 1.01 13.17
N CYS A 14 -9.33 2.22 13.11
CA CYS A 14 -10.42 2.67 13.99
C CYS A 14 -11.19 3.85 13.39
N LYS A 15 -12.38 4.13 13.92
CA LYS A 15 -12.96 5.47 13.82
C LYS A 15 -12.09 6.44 14.61
N TYR A 16 -11.87 7.63 14.08
CA TYR A 16 -11.07 8.64 14.75
C TYR A 16 -11.90 9.88 15.12
N GLY A 17 -11.43 10.60 16.10
CA GLY A 17 -11.93 11.90 16.49
C GLY A 17 -10.78 12.79 16.97
N LEU A 18 -11.10 14.02 17.31
CA LEU A 18 -10.16 14.97 17.89
C LEU A 18 -10.33 15.00 19.41
N SER A 19 -9.24 14.84 20.14
CA SER A 19 -9.19 14.99 21.59
C SER A 19 -7.98 15.83 21.97
N GLY A 20 -8.21 17.03 22.53
CA GLY A 20 -7.16 17.99 22.82
C GLY A 20 -6.37 18.43 21.56
N GLY A 21 -7.05 18.60 20.43
CA GLY A 21 -6.45 18.98 19.15
C GLY A 21 -5.64 17.86 18.46
N LYS A 22 -5.61 16.66 19.05
CA LYS A 22 -4.88 15.51 18.49
C LYS A 22 -5.86 14.45 17.97
N VAL A 23 -5.50 13.81 16.87
CA VAL A 23 -6.22 12.65 16.33
C VAL A 23 -6.06 11.47 17.29
N LYS A 24 -7.17 10.87 17.69
CA LYS A 24 -7.22 9.65 18.52
C LYS A 24 -8.30 8.71 18.02
N CYS A 25 -8.13 7.41 18.27
CA CYS A 25 -9.20 6.45 18.07
C CYS A 25 -10.38 6.77 19.00
N ALA A 26 -11.57 6.87 18.44
CA ALA A 26 -12.84 7.08 19.13
C ALA A 26 -13.52 5.77 19.55
N GLU A 27 -12.97 4.62 19.09
CA GLU A 27 -13.42 3.27 19.40
C GLU A 27 -12.21 2.36 19.65
N LYS A 28 -12.45 1.13 20.12
CA LYS A 28 -11.39 0.12 20.24
C LYS A 28 -10.80 -0.17 18.86
N ALA A 29 -9.50 0.07 18.71
CA ALA A 29 -8.81 -0.17 17.47
C ALA A 29 -8.74 -1.68 17.13
N ARG A 30 -8.89 -1.98 15.85
CA ARG A 30 -8.57 -3.31 15.30
C ARG A 30 -7.11 -3.30 14.87
N VAL A 31 -6.38 -4.30 15.32
CA VAL A 31 -4.93 -4.41 15.08
C VAL A 31 -4.65 -5.70 14.33
N LYS A 32 -3.84 -5.60 13.27
CA LYS A 32 -3.34 -6.73 12.50
C LYS A 32 -1.82 -6.68 12.43
N LEU A 33 -1.19 -7.84 12.57
CA LEU A 33 0.23 -8.02 12.29
C LEU A 33 0.37 -8.77 10.98
N ILE A 34 1.19 -8.26 10.07
CA ILE A 34 1.34 -8.77 8.70
C ILE A 34 2.82 -8.95 8.40
N GLU A 35 3.18 -10.05 7.75
CA GLU A 35 4.45 -10.21 7.05
C GLU A 35 4.22 -10.07 5.55
N ASN A 36 5.14 -9.36 4.89
CA ASN A 36 5.13 -9.19 3.44
C ASN A 36 6.51 -9.49 2.87
N ALA A 37 6.54 -10.24 1.79
CA ALA A 37 7.72 -10.48 0.99
C ALA A 37 7.48 -9.95 -0.43
N GLN A 38 8.47 -9.25 -0.97
CA GLN A 38 8.40 -8.60 -2.26
C GLN A 38 9.71 -8.77 -3.02
N ILE A 39 9.61 -8.94 -4.34
CA ILE A 39 10.73 -8.84 -5.27
C ILE A 39 10.36 -7.92 -6.43
N ASN A 40 11.37 -7.26 -6.96
CA ASN A 40 11.28 -6.60 -8.26
C ASN A 40 11.68 -7.59 -9.34
N THR A 41 10.99 -7.54 -10.47
CA THR A 41 11.15 -8.47 -11.60
C THR A 41 10.99 -7.73 -12.92
N GLY A 42 10.99 -8.45 -14.03
CA GLY A 42 10.80 -7.87 -15.36
C GLY A 42 12.01 -7.12 -15.88
N GLU A 43 11.84 -6.48 -17.03
CA GLU A 43 12.89 -5.67 -17.64
C GLU A 43 13.20 -4.45 -16.75
N GLY A 44 14.46 -4.25 -16.46
CA GLY A 44 14.92 -3.16 -15.58
C GLY A 44 14.44 -3.25 -14.13
N ASN A 45 13.92 -4.41 -13.67
CA ASN A 45 13.35 -4.61 -12.33
C ASN A 45 12.18 -3.66 -12.01
N GLN A 46 11.36 -3.34 -13.01
CA GLN A 46 10.25 -2.40 -12.87
C GLN A 46 8.92 -3.06 -12.49
N ASP A 47 8.80 -4.37 -12.74
CA ASP A 47 7.67 -5.16 -12.26
C ASP A 47 7.86 -5.54 -10.79
N THR A 48 6.76 -5.82 -10.09
CA THR A 48 6.80 -6.24 -8.68
C THR A 48 5.92 -7.45 -8.45
N LYS A 49 6.46 -8.44 -7.71
CA LYS A 49 5.65 -9.54 -7.13
C LYS A 49 5.71 -9.45 -5.61
N SER A 50 4.58 -9.57 -4.95
CA SER A 50 4.52 -9.53 -3.49
C SER A 50 3.48 -10.49 -2.92
N ILE A 51 3.74 -10.99 -1.71
CA ILE A 51 2.80 -11.78 -0.92
C ILE A 51 2.75 -11.20 0.50
N ALA A 52 1.54 -10.92 0.98
CA ALA A 52 1.28 -10.45 2.34
C ALA A 52 0.40 -11.45 3.09
N ILE A 53 0.77 -11.79 4.33
CA ILE A 53 0.07 -12.78 5.15
C ILE A 53 -0.24 -12.18 6.53
N ILE A 54 -1.49 -12.29 6.97
CA ILE A 54 -1.90 -11.91 8.32
C ILE A 54 -1.42 -12.97 9.31
N LEU A 55 -0.68 -12.53 10.33
CA LEU A 55 -0.22 -13.36 11.46
C LEU A 55 -1.17 -13.24 12.65
N GLU A 56 -1.69 -12.05 12.91
CA GLU A 56 -2.59 -11.71 14.01
C GLU A 56 -3.71 -10.77 13.51
N PRO A 57 -4.92 -10.87 14.07
CA PRO A 57 -5.36 -11.75 15.16
C PRO A 57 -5.55 -13.20 14.71
N ALA A 58 -5.69 -14.13 15.69
CA ALA A 58 -5.85 -15.56 15.43
C ALA A 58 -7.05 -15.88 14.53
N SER A 59 -8.14 -15.11 14.64
CA SER A 59 -9.36 -15.24 13.81
C SER A 59 -9.14 -14.94 12.32
N GLU A 60 -8.08 -14.19 11.99
CA GLU A 60 -7.76 -13.80 10.62
C GLU A 60 -6.42 -14.38 10.14
N LYS A 61 -5.78 -15.18 10.98
CA LYS A 61 -4.47 -15.76 10.68
C LYS A 61 -4.49 -16.59 9.40
N GLY A 62 -3.52 -16.33 8.53
CA GLY A 62 -3.37 -17.01 7.24
C GLY A 62 -4.20 -16.42 6.11
N ILE A 63 -5.06 -15.43 6.35
CA ILE A 63 -5.59 -14.59 5.26
C ILE A 63 -4.37 -13.98 4.57
N GLY A 64 -4.33 -14.06 3.25
CA GLY A 64 -3.19 -13.60 2.47
C GLY A 64 -3.58 -12.93 1.18
N MET A 65 -2.70 -12.08 0.68
CA MET A 65 -2.84 -11.38 -0.59
C MET A 65 -1.57 -11.58 -1.43
N LEU A 66 -1.75 -11.97 -2.67
CA LEU A 66 -0.69 -12.07 -3.68
C LEU A 66 -0.96 -10.99 -4.72
N SER A 67 0.06 -10.21 -5.06
CA SER A 67 -0.06 -9.13 -6.04
C SER A 67 1.10 -9.16 -7.02
N TYR A 68 0.78 -9.00 -8.30
CA TYR A 68 1.71 -8.78 -9.38
C TYR A 68 1.41 -7.42 -10.01
N SER A 69 2.38 -6.53 -9.98
CA SER A 69 2.29 -5.22 -10.61
C SER A 69 3.26 -5.14 -11.77
N TYR A 70 2.79 -4.59 -12.88
CA TYR A 70 3.53 -4.50 -14.12
C TYR A 70 3.77 -3.05 -14.49
N ASP A 71 4.98 -2.72 -14.94
CA ASP A 71 5.30 -1.38 -15.45
C ASP A 71 4.65 -1.12 -16.82
N ASP A 72 4.42 -2.17 -17.59
CA ASP A 72 3.73 -2.10 -18.88
C ASP A 72 2.30 -1.53 -18.72
N SER A 73 2.00 -0.39 -19.38
CA SER A 73 0.70 0.29 -19.32
C SER A 73 -0.43 -0.52 -19.95
N ASP A 74 -0.11 -1.42 -20.87
CA ASP A 74 -1.09 -2.25 -21.55
C ASP A 74 -1.43 -3.52 -20.76
N ARG A 75 -0.74 -3.74 -19.63
CA ARG A 75 -0.95 -4.88 -18.76
C ARG A 75 -1.56 -4.48 -17.43
N ASP A 76 -2.72 -5.04 -17.09
CA ASP A 76 -3.37 -4.83 -15.80
C ASP A 76 -2.63 -5.57 -14.67
N ASN A 77 -2.57 -4.94 -13.50
CA ASN A 77 -2.08 -5.57 -12.28
C ASN A 77 -3.01 -6.73 -11.87
N GLU A 78 -2.43 -7.73 -11.22
CA GLU A 78 -3.16 -8.92 -10.78
C GLU A 78 -3.09 -9.04 -9.26
N THR A 79 -4.23 -9.26 -8.62
CA THR A 79 -4.29 -9.44 -7.16
C THR A 79 -5.21 -10.60 -6.81
N TRP A 80 -4.76 -11.47 -5.91
CA TRP A 80 -5.53 -12.59 -5.37
C TRP A 80 -5.60 -12.48 -3.85
N LEU A 81 -6.79 -12.64 -3.31
CA LEU A 81 -7.07 -12.69 -1.88
C LEU A 81 -7.40 -14.13 -1.48
N TYR A 82 -6.69 -14.66 -0.50
CA TYR A 82 -7.02 -15.93 0.12
C TYR A 82 -7.73 -15.70 1.44
N LEU A 83 -8.92 -16.30 1.57
CA LEU A 83 -9.74 -16.28 2.77
C LEU A 83 -9.55 -17.62 3.50
N SER A 84 -8.68 -17.66 4.51
CA SER A 84 -8.27 -18.88 5.21
C SER A 84 -9.43 -19.66 5.82
N ALA A 85 -10.44 -18.97 6.38
CA ALA A 85 -11.65 -19.60 6.94
C ALA A 85 -12.52 -20.31 5.88
N LEU A 86 -12.45 -19.89 4.61
CA LEU A 86 -13.22 -20.47 3.52
C LEU A 86 -12.38 -21.41 2.66
N GLY A 87 -11.05 -21.42 2.81
CA GLY A 87 -10.12 -22.17 1.97
C GLY A 87 -10.17 -21.77 0.49
N LYS A 88 -10.58 -20.52 0.19
CA LYS A 88 -10.80 -20.05 -1.19
C LYS A 88 -9.89 -18.89 -1.55
N VAL A 89 -9.37 -18.94 -2.78
CA VAL A 89 -8.70 -17.81 -3.43
C VAL A 89 -9.71 -17.09 -4.30
N LYS A 90 -9.80 -15.78 -4.15
CA LYS A 90 -10.58 -14.88 -4.99
C LYS A 90 -9.64 -13.95 -5.74
N ARG A 91 -9.74 -13.90 -7.07
CA ARG A 91 -9.07 -12.84 -7.84
C ARG A 91 -9.82 -11.53 -7.60
N ILE A 92 -9.09 -10.50 -7.24
CA ILE A 92 -9.60 -9.13 -7.16
C ILE A 92 -9.35 -8.54 -8.55
N SER A 93 -10.41 -8.36 -9.34
CA SER A 93 -10.29 -7.74 -10.65
C SER A 93 -10.04 -6.25 -10.50
N VAL A 94 -9.04 -5.72 -11.18
CA VAL A 94 -9.03 -4.32 -11.56
C VAL A 94 -10.13 -4.17 -12.61
N ARG A 95 -11.02 -3.20 -12.43
CA ARG A 95 -12.24 -2.91 -13.19
C ARG A 95 -12.26 -3.46 -14.62
N ASN A 96 -13.24 -4.32 -14.92
CA ASN A 96 -13.74 -4.48 -16.27
C ASN A 96 -14.63 -3.26 -16.59
N SER A 97 -14.48 -2.72 -17.80
CA SER A 97 -15.12 -1.50 -18.30
C SER A 97 -16.66 -1.51 -18.38
N ASP A 98 -17.30 -2.62 -18.04
CA ASP A 98 -18.72 -2.82 -18.28
C ASP A 98 -19.58 -2.91 -17.00
N ASP A 99 -18.97 -2.93 -15.81
CA ASP A 99 -19.71 -2.94 -14.55
C ASP A 99 -19.63 -1.58 -13.84
N GLU A 100 -20.81 -1.09 -13.45
CA GLU A 100 -20.99 0.11 -12.64
C GLU A 100 -20.05 0.14 -11.44
N GLU A 101 -19.31 1.27 -11.27
CA GLU A 101 -18.56 1.71 -10.10
C GLU A 101 -17.98 0.58 -9.20
N THR A 102 -17.03 -0.19 -9.70
CA THR A 102 -16.26 -1.05 -8.80
C THR A 102 -15.28 -0.20 -8.01
N GLU A 103 -15.58 0.04 -6.75
CA GLU A 103 -14.64 0.64 -5.81
C GLU A 103 -13.37 -0.21 -5.74
N SER A 104 -12.23 0.45 -5.67
CA SER A 104 -10.94 -0.18 -5.41
C SER A 104 -11.02 -1.01 -4.12
N ALA A 105 -10.60 -2.27 -4.16
CA ALA A 105 -10.82 -3.19 -3.05
C ALA A 105 -10.02 -2.76 -1.81
N SER A 106 -10.68 -2.77 -0.65
CA SER A 106 -10.04 -2.55 0.64
C SER A 106 -9.06 -3.66 0.97
N ILE A 107 -7.84 -3.31 1.39
CA ILE A 107 -6.82 -4.25 1.80
C ILE A 107 -7.07 -4.68 3.23
N PHE A 108 -7.37 -5.95 3.42
CA PHE A 108 -7.60 -6.55 4.75
C PHE A 108 -8.61 -5.80 5.63
N GLY A 109 -9.63 -5.16 5.01
CA GLY A 109 -10.65 -4.39 5.73
C GLY A 109 -10.13 -3.12 6.41
N THR A 110 -9.10 -2.53 5.83
CA THR A 110 -8.51 -1.25 6.25
C THR A 110 -8.98 -0.10 5.35
N GLU A 111 -8.54 1.14 5.65
CA GLU A 111 -8.80 2.30 4.79
C GLU A 111 -7.83 2.38 3.60
N MET A 112 -6.86 1.46 3.52
CA MET A 112 -6.01 1.30 2.34
C MET A 112 -6.73 0.50 1.27
N THR A 113 -6.58 0.90 0.03
CA THR A 113 -7.10 0.19 -1.14
C THR A 113 -5.96 -0.32 -2.00
N THR A 114 -6.26 -1.21 -2.93
CA THR A 114 -5.28 -1.68 -3.91
C THR A 114 -4.70 -0.52 -4.74
N GLU A 115 -5.53 0.47 -5.08
CA GLU A 115 -5.08 1.67 -5.80
C GLU A 115 -4.10 2.52 -4.98
N ASP A 116 -4.25 2.59 -3.65
CA ASP A 116 -3.31 3.33 -2.79
C ASP A 116 -1.92 2.71 -2.72
N GLN A 117 -1.79 1.44 -3.06
CA GLN A 117 -0.52 0.72 -3.11
C GLN A 117 0.14 0.74 -4.48
N GLU A 118 -0.60 1.12 -5.51
CA GLU A 118 -0.03 1.29 -6.84
C GLU A 118 0.84 2.54 -6.86
N THR A 119 2.09 2.38 -7.26
CA THR A 119 3.00 3.54 -7.43
C THR A 119 2.58 4.45 -8.58
N GLY A 120 1.62 4.00 -9.40
CA GLY A 120 1.15 4.69 -10.60
C GLY A 120 2.24 4.76 -11.68
N LYS A 121 1.85 4.58 -12.91
CA LYS A 121 2.76 4.78 -14.05
C LYS A 121 2.83 6.27 -14.33
N LEU A 122 4.03 6.81 -14.51
CA LEU A 122 4.19 8.24 -14.80
C LEU A 122 3.34 8.66 -16.00
N ASP A 123 3.22 7.80 -17.00
CA ASP A 123 2.46 8.06 -18.20
C ASP A 123 0.93 8.03 -18.04
N ASP A 124 0.44 7.52 -16.93
CA ASP A 124 -1.01 7.48 -16.62
C ASP A 124 -1.56 8.82 -16.14
N TYR A 125 -0.69 9.78 -15.80
CA TYR A 125 -1.08 11.05 -15.19
C TYR A 125 -0.50 12.24 -15.94
N THR A 126 -1.15 13.39 -15.79
CA THR A 126 -0.58 14.72 -16.02
C THR A 126 -0.19 15.31 -14.68
N TYR A 127 0.91 16.04 -14.65
CA TYR A 127 1.45 16.62 -13.42
C TYR A 127 1.54 18.14 -13.53
N GLU A 128 1.16 18.82 -12.45
CA GLU A 128 1.27 20.27 -12.32
C GLU A 128 1.96 20.60 -10.99
N LEU A 129 3.00 21.41 -11.05
CA LEU A 129 3.62 21.99 -9.86
C LEU A 129 2.73 23.16 -9.40
N LEU A 130 2.08 23.01 -8.26
CA LEU A 130 1.20 24.05 -7.72
C LEU A 130 2.00 25.13 -6.97
N GLU A 131 2.89 24.71 -6.09
CA GLU A 131 3.69 25.62 -5.26
C GLU A 131 4.90 24.92 -4.63
N PHE A 132 5.84 25.73 -4.15
CA PHE A 132 6.81 25.32 -3.14
C PHE A 132 6.35 25.84 -1.78
N GLY A 133 6.45 25.03 -0.74
CA GLY A 133 5.97 25.38 0.59
C GLY A 133 6.73 24.65 1.68
N THR A 134 6.16 24.67 2.89
CA THR A 134 6.73 23.97 4.04
C THR A 134 5.69 23.02 4.64
N PHE A 135 6.08 21.78 4.89
CA PHE A 135 5.27 20.80 5.62
C PHE A 135 6.10 20.15 6.73
N ARG A 136 5.62 20.28 7.98
CA ARG A 136 6.31 19.76 9.18
C ARG A 136 7.78 20.17 9.26
N GLY A 137 8.09 21.44 8.92
CA GLY A 137 9.44 21.99 8.95
C GLY A 137 10.36 21.55 7.81
N ARG A 138 9.81 20.91 6.77
CA ARG A 138 10.53 20.49 5.57
C ARG A 138 10.07 21.29 4.36
N GLU A 139 11.02 21.68 3.51
CA GLU A 139 10.69 22.25 2.22
C GLU A 139 10.07 21.19 1.30
N VAL A 140 8.95 21.52 0.69
CA VAL A 140 8.18 20.60 -0.18
C VAL A 140 7.80 21.26 -1.49
N ALA A 141 7.78 20.46 -2.54
CA ALA A 141 7.05 20.75 -3.78
C ALA A 141 5.65 20.12 -3.66
N VAL A 142 4.62 20.90 -3.93
CA VAL A 142 3.24 20.40 -4.00
C VAL A 142 2.91 20.14 -5.45
N ILE A 143 2.76 18.87 -5.80
CA ILE A 143 2.51 18.42 -7.18
C ILE A 143 1.10 17.82 -7.24
N GLU A 144 0.27 18.35 -8.11
CA GLU A 144 -1.02 17.77 -8.47
C GLU A 144 -0.83 16.73 -9.58
N ALA A 145 -1.38 15.53 -9.40
CA ALA A 145 -1.43 14.47 -10.40
C ALA A 145 -2.88 14.20 -10.77
N THR A 146 -3.20 14.34 -12.06
CA THR A 146 -4.54 14.11 -12.61
C THR A 146 -4.50 12.93 -13.57
N PRO A 147 -5.35 11.88 -13.36
CA PRO A 147 -5.40 10.73 -14.26
C PRO A 147 -5.74 11.14 -15.69
N LYS A 148 -5.01 10.62 -16.66
CA LYS A 148 -5.35 10.77 -18.08
C LYS A 148 -6.63 10.00 -18.43
N LYS A 149 -7.19 10.27 -19.61
CA LYS A 149 -8.47 9.72 -20.07
C LYS A 149 -8.56 8.17 -19.97
N HIS A 150 -7.49 7.46 -20.30
CA HIS A 150 -7.45 5.99 -20.22
C HIS A 150 -7.37 5.45 -18.79
N ARG A 151 -6.86 6.27 -17.85
CA ARG A 151 -6.71 5.89 -16.43
C ARG A 151 -7.93 6.27 -15.59
N ILE A 152 -8.63 7.37 -15.89
CA ILE A 152 -9.68 7.91 -15.02
C ILE A 152 -10.86 6.96 -14.81
N SER A 153 -11.17 6.10 -15.78
CA SER A 153 -12.19 5.07 -15.64
C SER A 153 -11.80 3.96 -14.64
N LYS A 154 -10.50 3.75 -14.47
CA LYS A 154 -9.90 2.75 -13.57
C LYS A 154 -9.51 3.32 -12.20
N SER A 155 -9.61 4.64 -12.00
CA SER A 155 -9.24 5.31 -10.75
C SER A 155 -10.47 5.70 -9.93
N SER A 156 -10.38 5.53 -8.61
CA SER A 156 -11.33 6.05 -7.63
C SER A 156 -11.13 7.55 -7.41
N TYR A 157 -9.97 8.08 -7.81
CA TYR A 157 -9.58 9.46 -7.59
C TYR A 157 -9.68 10.27 -8.87
N GLY A 158 -10.25 11.49 -8.76
CA GLY A 158 -10.24 12.49 -9.83
C GLY A 158 -8.88 13.20 -9.94
N LYS A 159 -8.20 13.36 -8.82
CA LYS A 159 -6.83 13.88 -8.71
C LYS A 159 -6.22 13.61 -7.35
N THR A 160 -4.91 13.76 -7.25
CA THR A 160 -4.17 13.78 -5.98
C THR A 160 -3.26 14.99 -5.90
N GLN A 161 -3.05 15.52 -4.69
CA GLN A 161 -2.03 16.53 -4.41
C GLN A 161 -0.99 15.91 -3.51
N ASN A 162 0.29 16.03 -3.88
CA ASN A 162 1.40 15.33 -3.27
C ASN A 162 2.42 16.34 -2.75
N TRP A 163 2.69 16.31 -1.44
CA TRP A 163 3.73 17.11 -0.77
C TRP A 163 5.03 16.30 -0.75
N ILE A 164 5.94 16.63 -1.62
CA ILE A 164 7.19 15.91 -1.82
C ILE A 164 8.33 16.71 -1.19
N ASP A 165 9.04 16.10 -0.22
CA ASP A 165 10.26 16.65 0.37
C ASP A 165 11.32 16.84 -0.73
N THR A 166 11.76 18.09 -0.95
CA THR A 166 12.62 18.45 -2.08
C THR A 166 14.06 17.94 -1.91
N GLU A 167 14.49 17.68 -0.70
CA GLU A 167 15.84 17.16 -0.39
C GLU A 167 15.87 15.62 -0.40
N ARG A 168 14.86 14.99 0.21
CA ARG A 168 14.83 13.53 0.41
C ARG A 168 14.09 12.79 -0.69
N LEU A 169 13.39 13.52 -1.56
CA LEU A 169 12.58 13.00 -2.67
C LEU A 169 11.56 11.94 -2.22
N ILE A 170 10.96 12.15 -1.05
CA ILE A 170 9.91 11.29 -0.48
C ILE A 170 8.61 12.08 -0.31
N THR A 171 7.49 11.47 -0.63
CA THR A 171 6.18 12.03 -0.36
C THR A 171 5.90 12.01 1.14
N LEU A 172 5.57 13.16 1.73
CA LEU A 172 5.23 13.32 3.15
C LEU A 172 3.74 13.35 3.41
N LYS A 173 2.96 13.79 2.42
CA LYS A 173 1.50 13.85 2.49
C LYS A 173 0.91 13.68 1.10
N VAL A 174 -0.23 13.02 1.02
CA VAL A 174 -1.09 12.99 -0.18
C VAL A 174 -2.51 13.38 0.22
N GLN A 175 -3.13 14.29 -0.52
CA GLN A 175 -4.57 14.55 -0.47
C GLN A 175 -5.20 13.97 -1.71
N MET A 176 -6.20 13.11 -1.54
CA MET A 176 -6.93 12.45 -2.63
C MET A 176 -8.33 13.06 -2.73
N PHE A 177 -8.73 13.34 -3.96
CA PHE A 177 -10.03 13.95 -4.29
C PHE A 177 -10.83 12.98 -5.14
N ASP A 178 -12.15 12.98 -4.96
CA ASP A 178 -13.05 12.27 -5.86
C ASP A 178 -13.17 12.96 -7.24
N LYS A 179 -13.96 12.40 -8.12
CA LYS A 179 -14.19 12.94 -9.47
C LYS A 179 -14.98 14.26 -9.48
N TYR A 180 -15.56 14.64 -8.34
CA TYR A 180 -16.28 15.90 -8.12
C TYR A 180 -15.43 16.94 -7.37
N ASN A 181 -14.13 16.65 -7.20
CA ASN A 181 -13.18 17.51 -6.49
C ASN A 181 -13.43 17.66 -4.98
N ASN A 182 -14.12 16.71 -4.36
CA ASN A 182 -14.23 16.67 -2.90
C ASN A 182 -13.01 15.95 -2.29
N PRO A 183 -12.40 16.47 -1.22
CA PRO A 183 -11.32 15.77 -0.52
C PRO A 183 -11.89 14.59 0.28
N ILE A 184 -11.60 13.37 -0.14
CA ILE A 184 -12.18 12.16 0.43
C ILE A 184 -11.22 11.35 1.29
N LYS A 185 -9.91 11.48 1.03
CA LYS A 185 -8.89 10.66 1.70
C LYS A 185 -7.57 11.41 1.80
N LYS A 186 -6.82 11.12 2.84
CA LYS A 186 -5.50 11.71 3.07
C LYS A 186 -4.53 10.65 3.55
N LEU A 187 -3.32 10.66 3.02
CA LEU A 187 -2.16 9.93 3.54
C LEU A 187 -1.19 10.90 4.20
N GLU A 188 -0.71 10.57 5.38
CA GLU A 188 0.40 11.26 6.03
C GLU A 188 1.51 10.27 6.40
N VAL A 189 2.74 10.61 6.03
CA VAL A 189 3.93 9.84 6.33
C VAL A 189 4.58 10.38 7.60
N GLY A 190 4.87 9.50 8.54
CA GLY A 190 5.53 9.81 9.80
C GLY A 190 6.83 9.04 9.99
N LYS A 191 7.68 9.54 10.87
CA LYS A 191 8.95 8.91 11.24
C LYS A 191 9.79 8.53 10.02
N VAL A 192 10.09 9.52 9.18
CA VAL A 192 10.96 9.33 8.03
C VAL A 192 12.38 9.06 8.51
N GLU A 193 12.98 7.98 8.05
CA GLU A 193 14.36 7.62 8.34
C GLU A 193 15.06 7.05 7.09
N LYS A 194 16.38 7.02 7.12
CA LYS A 194 17.19 6.47 6.05
C LYS A 194 17.62 5.05 6.40
N ILE A 195 17.23 4.08 5.56
CA ILE A 195 17.56 2.66 5.71
C ILE A 195 18.21 2.19 4.42
N ASN A 196 19.42 1.62 4.51
CA ASN A 196 20.20 1.21 3.33
C ASN A 196 20.24 2.28 2.23
N ASP A 197 20.55 3.53 2.64
CA ASP A 197 20.58 4.70 1.77
C ASP A 197 19.25 5.13 1.13
N VAL A 198 18.14 4.50 1.47
CA VAL A 198 16.79 4.88 1.02
C VAL A 198 16.05 5.60 2.12
N TRP A 199 15.49 6.78 1.81
CA TRP A 199 14.58 7.48 2.69
C TRP A 199 13.20 6.84 2.65
N MET A 200 12.63 6.51 3.82
CA MET A 200 11.31 5.92 3.90
C MET A 200 10.57 6.28 5.18
N GLY A 201 9.25 6.22 5.12
CA GLY A 201 8.38 6.40 6.27
C GLY A 201 8.24 5.11 7.07
N ARG A 202 8.48 5.18 8.38
CA ARG A 202 8.18 4.08 9.32
C ARG A 202 6.71 4.00 9.71
N SER A 203 5.95 5.05 9.46
CA SER A 203 4.53 5.13 9.79
C SER A 203 3.80 5.86 8.68
N LEU A 204 2.75 5.24 8.16
CA LEU A 204 1.85 5.82 7.17
C LEU A 204 0.44 5.81 7.75
N THR A 205 -0.25 6.94 7.74
CA THR A 205 -1.62 7.02 8.23
C THR A 205 -2.55 7.45 7.11
N PHE A 206 -3.46 6.57 6.77
CA PHE A 206 -4.55 6.81 5.82
C PHE A 206 -5.77 7.29 6.59
N PHE A 207 -6.27 8.46 6.25
CA PHE A 207 -7.49 9.02 6.80
C PHE A 207 -8.57 9.01 5.73
N ASN A 208 -9.65 8.29 5.96
CA ASN A 208 -10.87 8.42 5.19
C ASN A 208 -11.72 9.50 5.85
N THR A 209 -11.84 10.66 5.18
CA THR A 209 -12.53 11.83 5.73
C THR A 209 -14.04 11.74 5.59
N VAL A 210 -14.54 10.84 4.73
CA VAL A 210 -15.97 10.60 4.54
C VAL A 210 -16.52 9.72 5.67
N SER A 211 -15.82 8.62 5.98
CA SER A 211 -16.24 7.66 7.04
C SER A 211 -15.70 8.01 8.43
N ASN A 212 -14.81 9.01 8.54
CA ASN A 212 -14.06 9.33 9.76
C ASN A 212 -13.31 8.12 10.33
N ARG A 213 -12.73 7.33 9.44
CA ARG A 213 -11.91 6.17 9.79
C ARG A 213 -10.46 6.40 9.39
N LEU A 214 -9.55 5.81 10.16
CA LEU A 214 -8.14 5.80 9.81
C LEU A 214 -7.58 4.38 9.84
N THR A 215 -6.51 4.19 9.09
CA THR A 215 -5.58 3.08 9.24
C THR A 215 -4.18 3.63 9.37
N ASN A 216 -3.52 3.33 10.49
CA ASN A 216 -2.09 3.55 10.65
C ASN A 216 -1.35 2.25 10.31
N MET A 217 -0.46 2.30 9.34
CA MET A 217 0.51 1.26 9.02
C MET A 217 1.84 1.63 9.66
N LYS A 218 2.29 0.83 10.61
CA LYS A 218 3.61 0.97 11.21
C LYS A 218 4.52 -0.15 10.72
N LEU A 219 5.62 0.23 10.08
CA LEU A 219 6.68 -0.68 9.67
C LEU A 219 7.53 -1.04 10.88
N GLU A 220 7.36 -2.24 11.42
CA GLU A 220 8.10 -2.72 12.59
C GLU A 220 9.50 -3.21 12.21
N ALA A 221 9.61 -3.95 11.10
CA ALA A 221 10.87 -4.42 10.55
C ALA A 221 10.85 -4.33 9.02
N ILE A 222 12.02 -4.02 8.45
CA ILE A 222 12.27 -4.11 7.03
C ILE A 222 13.68 -4.61 6.80
N ASN A 223 13.82 -5.56 5.90
CA ASN A 223 15.09 -6.13 5.46
C ASN A 223 15.10 -6.15 3.95
N PHE A 224 16.07 -5.50 3.35
CA PHE A 224 16.30 -5.46 1.92
C PHE A 224 17.27 -6.55 1.47
N ASP A 225 17.35 -6.77 0.17
CA ASP A 225 18.30 -7.68 -0.49
C ASP A 225 18.19 -9.12 0.05
N MET A 226 16.95 -9.55 0.32
CA MET A 226 16.62 -10.86 0.85
C MET A 226 16.59 -11.92 -0.26
N ASP A 227 17.05 -13.12 0.03
CA ASP A 227 16.93 -14.26 -0.90
C ASP A 227 15.48 -14.81 -0.95
N ILE A 228 14.61 -14.08 -1.61
CA ILE A 228 13.21 -14.44 -1.79
C ILE A 228 13.06 -15.22 -3.09
N LYS A 229 12.67 -16.48 -2.99
CA LYS A 229 12.44 -17.34 -4.17
C LYS A 229 11.10 -17.01 -4.85
N GLU A 230 11.09 -16.91 -6.16
CA GLU A 230 9.86 -16.66 -6.92
C GLU A 230 8.76 -17.70 -6.67
N ASP A 231 9.14 -18.95 -6.42
CA ASP A 231 8.20 -20.04 -6.08
C ASP A 231 7.36 -19.72 -4.83
N PHE A 232 7.88 -18.87 -3.94
CA PHE A 232 7.14 -18.40 -2.78
C PHE A 232 6.06 -17.38 -3.14
N LEU A 233 6.23 -16.63 -4.23
CA LEU A 233 5.31 -15.56 -4.66
C LEU A 233 4.26 -16.13 -5.63
N THR A 234 3.55 -17.15 -5.20
CA THR A 234 2.56 -17.90 -5.99
C THR A 234 1.27 -18.16 -5.23
N GLN A 235 0.19 -18.49 -5.95
CA GLN A 235 -1.08 -18.86 -5.30
C GLN A 235 -0.94 -20.10 -4.40
N ARG A 236 0.02 -20.99 -4.67
CA ARG A 236 0.31 -22.13 -3.80
C ARG A 236 0.71 -21.65 -2.40
N ALA A 237 1.54 -20.62 -2.30
CA ALA A 237 1.95 -20.08 -1.00
C ALA A 237 0.80 -19.42 -0.23
N LEU A 238 -0.27 -18.97 -0.91
CA LEU A 238 -1.48 -18.51 -0.22
C LEU A 238 -2.24 -19.66 0.44
N THR A 239 -2.39 -20.80 -0.25
CA THR A 239 -3.29 -21.89 0.16
C THR A 239 -2.60 -22.99 0.97
N ASP A 240 -1.31 -23.25 0.70
CA ASP A 240 -0.51 -24.30 1.36
C ASP A 240 0.30 -23.68 2.49
N GLN A 241 -0.21 -23.78 3.73
CA GLN A 241 0.45 -23.22 4.90
C GLN A 241 1.84 -23.86 5.14
N ALA A 242 1.98 -25.16 4.95
CA ALA A 242 3.26 -25.85 5.19
C ALA A 242 4.31 -25.39 4.19
N PHE A 243 3.92 -25.27 2.92
CA PHE A 243 4.77 -24.70 1.88
C PHE A 243 5.18 -23.26 2.21
N ARG A 244 4.24 -22.41 2.55
CA ARG A 244 4.47 -21.00 2.91
C ARG A 244 5.41 -20.84 4.09
N GLU A 245 5.16 -21.56 5.20
CA GLU A 245 5.94 -21.44 6.43
C GLU A 245 7.39 -21.88 6.26
N LYS A 246 7.68 -22.77 5.33
CA LYS A 246 9.05 -23.15 4.98
C LYS A 246 9.86 -21.94 4.52
N PHE A 247 9.30 -21.11 3.60
CA PHE A 247 9.96 -19.90 3.13
C PHE A 247 9.99 -18.79 4.19
N LEU A 248 8.87 -18.53 4.86
CA LEU A 248 8.79 -17.50 5.91
C LEU A 248 9.78 -17.77 7.05
N LYS A 249 9.97 -19.03 7.45
CA LYS A 249 10.95 -19.41 8.48
C LYS A 249 12.38 -19.04 8.07
N ASP A 250 12.72 -19.25 6.82
CA ASP A 250 14.05 -18.91 6.30
C ASP A 250 14.24 -17.39 6.18
N LEU A 251 13.22 -16.66 5.71
CA LEU A 251 13.25 -15.21 5.66
C LEU A 251 13.36 -14.58 7.06
N ARG A 252 12.61 -15.07 8.04
CA ARG A 252 12.72 -14.62 9.44
C ARG A 252 14.11 -14.87 10.05
N LYS A 253 14.84 -15.89 9.61
CA LYS A 253 16.22 -16.14 10.06
C LYS A 253 17.21 -15.17 9.43
N GLN A 254 17.01 -14.79 8.16
CA GLN A 254 17.83 -13.82 7.47
C GLN A 254 17.58 -12.39 8.00
N ALA A 255 16.37 -12.11 8.46
CA ALA A 255 15.90 -10.80 8.93
C ALA A 255 16.32 -10.49 10.39
N LYS A 256 17.55 -10.78 10.77
CA LYS A 256 18.07 -10.54 12.12
C LYS A 256 18.58 -9.13 12.32
#